data_c26c505931303245b86dd755ec02cacd
#
_entry.id   c26c505931303245b86dd755ec02cacd
#
_cell.length_a   1.000
_cell.length_b   1.000
_cell.length_c   1.000
_cell.angle_alpha   90.00
_cell.angle_beta   90.00
_cell.angle_gamma   90.00
#
_symmetry.space_group_name_H-M   'P 1'
#
loop_
_entity.id
_entity.type
_entity.pdbx_description
1 polymer ?
#
loop_
_entity_poly.entity_id
_entity_poly.type
_entity_poly.pdbx_seq_one_letter_code
_entity_poly.pdbx_strand_id
1 'polypeptide(L)'
;MGVTVVKCGGAVPAEAVCADLAGRAGEVVLVHGGAPEIERLSGELGVASRTLVSPSGVTSRHTDPAMLDVVTLALTGRAKPRLLRALAGHGVPAVGLTGLDGGLLRARRKAAQRTVRDGRTVVVRDDHSGRVTGVRPRVLRVLLDAGFVPVVSPPATGEDGAPVNVDADRAAAAIAAALGAERLVLLTAAPGVLRDALDAASLLDRCALPREGPVPHAASGGMHRKLIAAREALLAGVPRVSVCDGRLPRPLTAALDGAGTTLEIT
;
A
#
# COMPACT_ATOMS: atom_id res chain seq x y z
N MET A 1 -21.96 -8.66 5.48
CA MET A 1 -21.17 -7.44 5.75
C MET A 1 -20.26 -7.19 4.56
N GLY A 2 -19.96 -5.93 4.24
CA GLY A 2 -19.10 -5.60 3.12
C GLY A 2 -17.61 -5.80 3.45
N VAL A 3 -16.80 -6.14 2.45
CA VAL A 3 -15.36 -6.32 2.61
C VAL A 3 -14.68 -4.98 2.90
N THR A 4 -13.76 -4.96 3.86
CA THR A 4 -12.87 -3.84 4.14
C THR A 4 -11.45 -4.19 3.67
N VAL A 5 -10.83 -3.33 2.86
CA VAL A 5 -9.40 -3.45 2.55
C VAL A 5 -8.61 -2.51 3.46
N VAL A 6 -7.66 -3.07 4.19
CA VAL A 6 -6.79 -2.34 5.12
C VAL A 6 -5.38 -2.34 4.56
N LYS A 7 -4.81 -1.17 4.35
CA LYS A 7 -3.40 -1.04 3.99
C LYS A 7 -2.58 -0.66 5.22
N CYS A 8 -1.70 -1.52 5.63
CA CYS A 8 -0.75 -1.26 6.72
C CYS A 8 0.54 -0.65 6.16
N GLY A 9 0.88 0.56 6.59
CA GLY A 9 2.15 1.22 6.27
C GLY A 9 3.34 0.49 6.92
N GLY A 10 4.50 0.49 6.25
CA GLY A 10 5.68 -0.21 6.78
C GLY A 10 6.24 0.34 8.09
N ALA A 11 5.90 1.58 8.45
CA ALA A 11 6.25 2.20 9.73
C ALA A 11 5.14 2.09 10.80
N VAL A 12 4.03 1.40 10.49
CA VAL A 12 2.94 1.15 11.45
C VAL A 12 3.31 -0.06 12.30
N PRO A 13 3.14 -0.01 13.63
CA PRO A 13 3.32 -1.15 14.50
C PRO A 13 2.33 -2.27 14.12
N ALA A 14 2.85 -3.40 13.65
CA ALA A 14 2.02 -4.48 13.15
C ALA A 14 1.15 -5.12 14.22
N GLU A 15 1.62 -5.17 15.48
CA GLU A 15 0.97 -5.85 16.60
C GLU A 15 -0.43 -5.31 16.87
N ALA A 16 -0.58 -4.00 16.98
CA ALA A 16 -1.87 -3.36 17.24
C ALA A 16 -2.87 -3.60 16.08
N VAL A 17 -2.38 -3.57 14.83
CA VAL A 17 -3.22 -3.88 13.65
C VAL A 17 -3.67 -5.33 13.69
N CYS A 18 -2.76 -6.28 13.97
CA CYS A 18 -3.06 -7.70 14.02
C CYS A 18 -4.06 -8.05 15.14
N ALA A 19 -3.88 -7.46 16.32
CA ALA A 19 -4.82 -7.62 17.44
C ALA A 19 -6.23 -7.11 17.11
N ASP A 20 -6.33 -5.97 16.41
CA ASP A 20 -7.61 -5.35 16.04
C ASP A 20 -8.35 -6.10 14.90
N LEU A 21 -7.66 -7.04 14.22
CA LEU A 21 -8.27 -7.93 13.24
C LEU A 21 -8.91 -9.19 13.87
N ALA A 22 -8.72 -9.42 15.18
CA ALA A 22 -9.39 -10.50 15.87
C ALA A 22 -10.92 -10.39 15.75
N GLY A 23 -11.56 -11.49 15.35
CA GLY A 23 -13.02 -11.54 15.10
C GLY A 23 -13.47 -10.95 13.76
N ARG A 24 -12.56 -10.53 12.87
CA ARG A 24 -12.89 -9.95 11.54
C ARG A 24 -12.48 -10.85 10.36
N ALA A 25 -12.25 -12.12 10.62
CA ALA A 25 -11.92 -13.11 9.59
C ALA A 25 -13.09 -13.20 8.57
N GLY A 26 -12.75 -13.30 7.29
CA GLY A 26 -13.74 -13.29 6.21
C GLY A 26 -14.23 -11.90 5.78
N GLU A 27 -13.91 -10.84 6.53
CA GLU A 27 -14.38 -9.47 6.26
C GLU A 27 -13.25 -8.51 5.83
N VAL A 28 -11.99 -8.89 6.03
CA VAL A 28 -10.84 -8.00 5.82
C VAL A 28 -9.81 -8.61 4.91
N VAL A 29 -9.30 -7.80 3.99
CA VAL A 29 -8.04 -8.03 3.26
C VAL A 29 -6.98 -7.08 3.80
N LEU A 30 -5.87 -7.60 4.29
CA LEU A 30 -4.73 -6.82 4.75
C LEU A 30 -3.70 -6.68 3.63
N VAL A 31 -3.40 -5.46 3.22
CA VAL A 31 -2.33 -5.15 2.25
C VAL A 31 -1.17 -4.49 2.98
N HIS A 32 0.05 -4.98 2.80
CA HIS A 32 1.20 -4.39 3.46
C HIS A 32 2.31 -3.98 2.48
N GLY A 33 3.02 -2.96 2.86
CA GLY A 33 4.33 -2.61 2.32
C GLY A 33 5.45 -3.05 3.29
N GLY A 34 6.62 -2.44 3.18
CA GLY A 34 7.74 -2.80 4.04
C GLY A 34 8.99 -1.96 3.76
N ALA A 35 8.83 -0.65 3.51
CA ALA A 35 9.97 0.21 3.18
C ALA A 35 11.12 0.11 4.21
N PRO A 36 10.89 0.13 5.54
CA PRO A 36 11.97 -0.02 6.51
C PRO A 36 12.68 -1.40 6.41
N GLU A 37 11.93 -2.46 6.15
CA GLU A 37 12.50 -3.81 6.01
C GLU A 37 13.31 -3.94 4.73
N ILE A 38 12.85 -3.32 3.64
CA ILE A 38 13.59 -3.27 2.37
C ILE A 38 14.91 -2.52 2.56
N GLU A 39 14.92 -1.37 3.25
CA GLU A 39 16.15 -0.62 3.53
C GLU A 39 17.13 -1.45 4.39
N ARG A 40 16.63 -2.10 5.44
CA ARG A 40 17.44 -2.93 6.31
C ARG A 40 18.08 -4.09 5.54
N LEU A 41 17.28 -4.83 4.76
CA LEU A 41 17.78 -5.96 3.98
C LEU A 41 18.73 -5.51 2.86
N SER A 42 18.45 -4.39 2.22
CA SER A 42 19.31 -3.76 1.23
C SER A 42 20.73 -3.49 1.80
N GLY A 43 20.79 -2.91 3.01
CA GLY A 43 22.04 -2.71 3.73
C GLY A 43 22.77 -4.01 4.08
N GLU A 44 22.05 -5.03 4.57
CA GLU A 44 22.61 -6.34 4.92
C GLU A 44 23.20 -7.08 3.70
N LEU A 45 22.59 -6.91 2.53
CA LEU A 45 23.03 -7.56 1.29
C LEU A 45 23.99 -6.69 0.46
N GLY A 46 24.30 -5.48 0.92
CA GLY A 46 25.18 -4.57 0.18
C GLY A 46 24.61 -4.04 -1.13
N VAL A 47 23.26 -4.10 -1.30
CA VAL A 47 22.57 -3.59 -2.48
C VAL A 47 22.22 -2.12 -2.25
N ALA A 48 22.75 -1.22 -3.10
CA ALA A 48 22.54 0.22 -2.92
C ALA A 48 21.08 0.64 -3.14
N SER A 49 20.46 1.25 -2.12
CA SER A 49 19.14 1.86 -2.24
C SER A 49 19.26 3.23 -2.91
N ARG A 50 18.68 3.37 -4.09
CA ARG A 50 18.68 4.60 -4.89
C ARG A 50 17.27 5.14 -5.06
N THR A 51 17.15 6.46 -5.16
CA THR A 51 15.88 7.14 -5.39
C THR A 51 15.86 7.78 -6.78
N LEU A 52 14.76 7.60 -7.50
CA LEU A 52 14.44 8.33 -8.72
C LEU A 52 13.53 9.50 -8.37
N VAL A 53 13.85 10.67 -8.91
CA VAL A 53 13.03 11.88 -8.78
C VAL A 53 12.46 12.21 -10.14
N SER A 54 11.14 12.12 -10.30
CA SER A 54 10.49 12.49 -11.56
C SER A 54 10.60 14.00 -11.82
N PRO A 55 10.44 14.48 -13.07
CA PRO A 55 10.40 15.92 -13.36
C PRO A 55 9.31 16.68 -12.59
N SER A 56 8.25 15.98 -12.14
CA SER A 56 7.20 16.54 -11.28
C SER A 56 7.54 16.49 -9.78
N GLY A 57 8.77 16.12 -9.39
CA GLY A 57 9.21 16.06 -8.00
C GLY A 57 8.79 14.79 -7.23
N VAL A 58 8.06 13.88 -7.85
CA VAL A 58 7.64 12.63 -7.19
C VAL A 58 8.84 11.70 -7.05
N THR A 59 9.09 11.25 -5.82
CA THR A 59 10.18 10.33 -5.51
C THR A 59 9.70 8.87 -5.54
N SER A 60 10.52 7.98 -6.07
CA SER A 60 10.30 6.53 -6.05
C SER A 60 11.63 5.79 -5.87
N ARG A 61 11.58 4.57 -5.32
CA ARG A 61 12.76 3.71 -5.27
C ARG A 61 13.14 3.29 -6.68
N HIS A 62 14.41 3.44 -7.04
CA HIS A 62 14.97 2.76 -8.21
C HIS A 62 15.01 1.26 -7.92
N THR A 63 14.25 0.51 -8.66
CA THR A 63 14.12 -0.95 -8.48
C THR A 63 14.81 -1.63 -9.67
N ASP A 64 16.14 -1.62 -9.67
CA ASP A 64 16.93 -2.44 -10.60
C ASP A 64 16.76 -3.93 -10.27
N PRO A 65 17.25 -4.89 -11.07
CA PRO A 65 17.06 -6.31 -10.81
C PRO A 65 17.49 -6.75 -9.41
N ALA A 66 18.65 -6.29 -8.91
CA ALA A 66 19.13 -6.64 -7.57
C ALA A 66 18.21 -6.07 -6.47
N MET A 67 17.75 -4.83 -6.63
CA MET A 67 16.81 -4.23 -5.71
C MET A 67 15.41 -4.89 -5.79
N LEU A 68 14.99 -5.40 -6.95
CA LEU A 68 13.74 -6.17 -7.08
C LEU A 68 13.79 -7.46 -6.25
N ASP A 69 14.93 -8.16 -6.26
CA ASP A 69 15.16 -9.34 -5.41
C ASP A 69 15.10 -8.96 -3.92
N VAL A 70 15.76 -7.87 -3.52
CA VAL A 70 15.70 -7.34 -2.14
C VAL A 70 14.26 -7.03 -1.74
N VAL A 71 13.49 -6.32 -2.59
CA VAL A 71 12.07 -6.00 -2.34
C VAL A 71 11.26 -7.28 -2.14
N THR A 72 11.44 -8.25 -3.03
CA THR A 72 10.72 -9.52 -2.96
C THR A 72 11.05 -10.27 -1.67
N LEU A 73 12.33 -10.48 -1.37
CA LEU A 73 12.78 -11.15 -0.15
C LEU A 73 12.32 -10.43 1.13
N ALA A 74 12.44 -9.11 1.18
CA ALA A 74 12.03 -8.33 2.35
C ALA A 74 10.53 -8.46 2.63
N LEU A 75 9.71 -8.36 1.57
CA LEU A 75 8.25 -8.41 1.74
C LEU A 75 7.74 -9.82 1.99
N THR A 76 8.24 -10.83 1.25
CA THR A 76 7.73 -12.20 1.33
C THR A 76 8.40 -13.03 2.41
N GLY A 77 9.72 -12.89 2.58
CA GLY A 77 10.51 -13.70 3.51
C GLY A 77 10.66 -13.12 4.91
N ARG A 78 10.39 -11.81 5.11
CA ARG A 78 10.58 -11.17 6.41
C ARG A 78 9.34 -10.44 6.93
N ALA A 79 8.81 -9.46 6.19
CA ALA A 79 7.69 -8.66 6.67
C ALA A 79 6.41 -9.50 6.81
N LYS A 80 6.04 -10.25 5.77
CA LYS A 80 4.84 -11.07 5.76
C LYS A 80 4.84 -12.19 6.80
N PRO A 81 5.91 -13.01 6.98
CA PRO A 81 5.94 -14.02 8.04
C PRO A 81 5.79 -13.42 9.44
N ARG A 82 6.31 -12.21 9.70
CA ARG A 82 6.10 -11.54 10.99
C ARG A 82 4.64 -11.15 11.19
N LEU A 83 3.98 -10.62 10.15
CA LEU A 83 2.54 -10.31 10.19
C LEU A 83 1.70 -11.59 10.43
N LEU A 84 1.98 -12.66 9.69
CA LEU A 84 1.26 -13.92 9.83
C LEU A 84 1.43 -14.52 11.23
N ARG A 85 2.64 -14.45 11.79
CA ARG A 85 2.90 -14.89 13.16
C ARG A 85 2.12 -14.05 14.18
N ALA A 86 2.10 -12.72 14.03
CA ALA A 86 1.34 -11.84 14.92
C ALA A 86 -0.16 -12.11 14.81
N LEU A 87 -0.71 -12.26 13.59
CA LEU A 87 -2.11 -12.64 13.38
C LEU A 87 -2.46 -13.97 14.04
N ALA A 88 -1.62 -15.00 13.86
CA ALA A 88 -1.80 -16.30 14.49
C ALA A 88 -1.77 -16.20 16.02
N GLY A 89 -0.92 -15.36 16.61
CA GLY A 89 -0.87 -15.09 18.06
C GLY A 89 -2.18 -14.49 18.60
N HIS A 90 -2.95 -13.82 17.77
CA HIS A 90 -4.28 -13.30 18.11
C HIS A 90 -5.43 -14.18 17.63
N GLY A 91 -5.16 -15.43 17.21
CA GLY A 91 -6.18 -16.37 16.74
C GLY A 91 -6.81 -15.98 15.40
N VAL A 92 -6.17 -15.11 14.61
CA VAL A 92 -6.67 -14.68 13.29
C VAL A 92 -6.18 -15.66 12.22
N PRO A 93 -7.06 -16.43 11.57
CA PRO A 93 -6.66 -17.29 10.46
C PRO A 93 -6.30 -16.43 9.25
N ALA A 94 -5.03 -16.47 8.83
CA ALA A 94 -4.52 -15.62 7.76
C ALA A 94 -3.72 -16.38 6.72
N VAL A 95 -3.82 -15.98 5.45
CA VAL A 95 -3.07 -16.56 4.34
C VAL A 95 -2.27 -15.47 3.64
N GLY A 96 -0.95 -15.68 3.57
CA GLY A 96 -0.03 -14.75 2.91
C GLY A 96 0.03 -14.97 1.41
N LEU A 97 -0.13 -13.89 0.65
CA LEU A 97 -0.07 -13.85 -0.81
C LEU A 97 0.82 -12.69 -1.29
N THR A 98 1.35 -12.84 -2.48
CA THR A 98 1.90 -11.74 -3.28
C THR A 98 0.95 -11.41 -4.43
N GLY A 99 1.22 -10.35 -5.14
CA GLY A 99 0.48 -10.09 -6.39
C GLY A 99 0.74 -11.13 -7.49
N LEU A 100 1.78 -11.98 -7.35
CA LEU A 100 2.10 -13.07 -8.28
C LEU A 100 1.17 -14.27 -8.10
N ASP A 101 0.77 -14.56 -6.86
CA ASP A 101 0.02 -15.75 -6.50
C ASP A 101 -1.35 -15.77 -7.18
N GLY A 102 -1.62 -16.81 -7.97
CA GLY A 102 -2.83 -16.91 -8.76
C GLY A 102 -3.01 -15.81 -9.82
N GLY A 103 -1.94 -15.06 -10.14
CA GLY A 103 -2.01 -13.88 -11.01
C GLY A 103 -2.87 -12.76 -10.43
N LEU A 104 -2.87 -12.63 -9.10
CA LEU A 104 -3.71 -11.71 -8.34
C LEU A 104 -3.60 -10.25 -8.81
N LEU A 105 -2.37 -9.74 -8.94
CA LEU A 105 -2.11 -8.38 -9.44
C LEU A 105 -1.38 -8.44 -10.78
N ARG A 106 -1.92 -7.77 -11.76
CA ARG A 106 -1.25 -7.49 -13.03
C ARG A 106 -0.69 -6.07 -13.02
N ALA A 107 0.49 -5.89 -13.59
CA ALA A 107 1.14 -4.60 -13.64
C ALA A 107 1.79 -4.34 -14.99
N ARG A 108 1.88 -3.06 -15.36
CA ARG A 108 2.70 -2.61 -16.47
C ARG A 108 3.97 -1.99 -15.92
N ARG A 109 5.10 -2.54 -16.29
CA ARG A 109 6.42 -1.98 -16.00
C ARG A 109 6.59 -0.64 -16.73
N LYS A 110 7.29 0.28 -16.11
CA LYS A 110 7.71 1.52 -16.76
C LYS A 110 8.95 1.24 -17.61
N ALA A 111 8.79 1.11 -18.91
CA ALA A 111 9.87 0.78 -19.85
C ALA A 111 11.02 1.80 -19.83
N ALA A 112 10.71 3.07 -19.58
CA ALA A 112 11.68 4.15 -19.44
C ALA A 112 11.13 5.18 -18.46
N GLN A 113 11.95 5.58 -17.49
CA GLN A 113 11.57 6.58 -16.49
C GLN A 113 12.52 7.77 -16.57
N ARG A 114 11.95 8.98 -16.72
CA ARG A 114 12.73 10.20 -16.64
C ARG A 114 12.97 10.54 -15.17
N THR A 115 14.21 10.77 -14.82
CA THR A 115 14.62 11.21 -13.48
C THR A 115 15.56 12.41 -13.58
N VAL A 116 15.55 13.25 -12.56
CA VAL A 116 16.47 14.36 -12.44
C VAL A 116 17.68 13.87 -11.62
N ARG A 117 18.87 13.98 -12.19
CA ARG A 117 20.16 13.70 -11.53
C ARG A 117 21.11 14.85 -11.83
N ASP A 118 21.66 15.46 -10.79
CA ASP A 118 22.59 16.60 -10.89
C ASP A 118 22.04 17.73 -11.80
N GLY A 119 20.76 18.07 -11.62
CA GLY A 119 20.06 19.10 -12.39
C GLY A 119 19.75 18.74 -13.86
N ARG A 120 20.08 17.52 -14.29
CA ARG A 120 19.84 17.04 -15.66
C ARG A 120 18.77 15.95 -15.68
N THR A 121 17.92 15.96 -16.69
CA THR A 121 16.97 14.88 -16.95
C THR A 121 17.67 13.73 -17.66
N VAL A 122 17.72 12.57 -17.03
CA VAL A 122 18.25 11.32 -17.59
C VAL A 122 17.13 10.28 -17.71
N VAL A 123 17.33 9.30 -18.60
CA VAL A 123 16.37 8.20 -18.81
C VAL A 123 16.93 6.93 -18.18
N VAL A 124 16.19 6.37 -17.23
CA VAL A 124 16.46 5.07 -16.58
C VAL A 124 15.60 4.00 -17.25
N ARG A 125 16.22 2.88 -17.65
CA ARG A 125 15.57 1.78 -18.37
C ARG A 125 15.57 0.45 -17.60
N ASP A 126 16.37 0.34 -16.56
CA ASP A 126 16.54 -0.84 -15.71
C ASP A 126 15.64 -0.79 -14.45
N ASP A 127 14.69 0.13 -14.41
CA ASP A 127 13.71 0.20 -13.31
C ASP A 127 12.59 -0.83 -13.50
N HIS A 128 12.44 -1.75 -12.56
CA HIS A 128 11.40 -2.78 -12.51
C HIS A 128 10.20 -2.35 -11.66
N SER A 129 10.00 -1.06 -11.47
CA SER A 129 8.76 -0.53 -10.90
C SER A 129 7.68 -0.34 -11.96
N GLY A 130 6.43 -0.38 -11.53
CA GLY A 130 5.30 -0.25 -12.42
C GLY A 130 4.03 0.24 -11.74
N ARG A 131 2.94 0.16 -12.49
CA ARG A 131 1.59 0.45 -11.98
C ARG A 131 0.70 -0.78 -12.13
N VAL A 132 -0.19 -0.99 -11.19
CA VAL A 132 -1.23 -2.02 -11.27
C VAL A 132 -2.16 -1.67 -12.44
N THR A 133 -2.43 -2.64 -13.30
CA THR A 133 -3.32 -2.53 -14.46
C THR A 133 -4.54 -3.41 -14.36
N GLY A 134 -4.54 -4.37 -13.42
CA GLY A 134 -5.68 -5.25 -13.20
C GLY A 134 -5.51 -6.11 -11.96
N VAL A 135 -6.63 -6.56 -11.44
CA VAL A 135 -6.70 -7.47 -10.28
C VAL A 135 -7.61 -8.64 -10.63
N ARG A 136 -7.18 -9.85 -10.29
CA ARG A 136 -8.00 -11.07 -10.36
C ARG A 136 -8.42 -11.48 -8.95
N PRO A 137 -9.55 -11.01 -8.43
CA PRO A 137 -9.88 -11.14 -7.01
C PRO A 137 -10.36 -12.53 -6.59
N ARG A 138 -10.40 -13.52 -7.50
CA ARG A 138 -10.94 -14.86 -7.23
C ARG A 138 -10.32 -15.53 -6.00
N VAL A 139 -8.98 -15.51 -5.89
CA VAL A 139 -8.30 -16.12 -4.75
C VAL A 139 -8.65 -15.42 -3.44
N LEU A 140 -8.80 -14.09 -3.46
CA LEU A 140 -9.20 -13.32 -2.28
C LEU A 140 -10.63 -13.68 -1.84
N ARG A 141 -11.57 -13.78 -2.79
CA ARG A 141 -12.96 -14.17 -2.49
C ARG A 141 -13.02 -15.56 -1.87
N VAL A 142 -12.34 -16.54 -2.46
CA VAL A 142 -12.29 -17.91 -1.91
C VAL A 142 -11.77 -17.93 -0.47
N LEU A 143 -10.72 -17.17 -0.18
CA LEU A 143 -10.16 -17.09 1.17
C LEU A 143 -11.08 -16.36 2.15
N LEU A 144 -11.71 -15.27 1.74
CA LEU A 144 -12.69 -14.55 2.55
C LEU A 144 -13.90 -15.43 2.86
N ASP A 145 -14.46 -16.09 1.85
CA ASP A 145 -15.61 -17.00 2.00
C ASP A 145 -15.29 -18.20 2.92
N ALA A 146 -14.02 -18.62 2.93
CA ALA A 146 -13.52 -19.66 3.84
C ALA A 146 -13.15 -19.13 5.24
N GLY A 147 -13.39 -17.86 5.55
CA GLY A 147 -13.13 -17.28 6.86
C GLY A 147 -11.67 -16.94 7.12
N PHE A 148 -10.85 -16.73 6.09
CA PHE A 148 -9.46 -16.27 6.26
C PHE A 148 -9.33 -14.76 6.08
N VAL A 149 -8.23 -14.21 6.61
CA VAL A 149 -7.73 -12.87 6.28
C VAL A 149 -6.60 -13.01 5.25
N PRO A 150 -6.83 -12.65 3.97
CA PRO A 150 -5.75 -12.57 2.98
C PRO A 150 -4.77 -11.45 3.33
N VAL A 151 -3.46 -11.76 3.38
CA VAL A 151 -2.37 -10.81 3.64
C VAL A 151 -1.55 -10.63 2.38
N VAL A 152 -1.74 -9.51 1.68
CA VAL A 152 -1.21 -9.29 0.34
C VAL A 152 -0.06 -8.29 0.33
N SER A 153 0.97 -8.55 -0.47
CA SER A 153 2.06 -7.61 -0.73
C SER A 153 2.46 -7.57 -2.20
N PRO A 154 3.19 -6.55 -2.67
CA PRO A 154 3.98 -6.65 -3.88
C PRO A 154 4.97 -7.84 -3.82
N PRO A 155 5.56 -8.27 -4.95
CA PRO A 155 5.42 -7.74 -6.30
C PRO A 155 4.14 -8.20 -7.02
N ALA A 156 3.88 -7.58 -8.18
CA ALA A 156 2.82 -7.96 -9.12
C ALA A 156 3.39 -8.66 -10.35
N THR A 157 2.54 -9.32 -11.15
CA THR A 157 2.93 -9.96 -12.41
C THR A 157 2.94 -8.93 -13.55
N GLY A 158 4.07 -8.78 -14.21
CA GLY A 158 4.24 -7.96 -15.41
C GLY A 158 3.56 -8.58 -16.66
N GLU A 159 3.50 -7.81 -17.74
CA GLU A 159 2.92 -8.24 -19.01
C GLU A 159 3.73 -9.41 -19.66
N ASP A 160 5.03 -9.46 -19.34
CA ASP A 160 5.98 -10.52 -19.75
C ASP A 160 6.06 -11.68 -18.75
N GLY A 161 5.24 -11.66 -17.70
CA GLY A 161 5.27 -12.65 -16.62
C GLY A 161 6.32 -12.38 -15.54
N ALA A 162 7.24 -11.43 -15.74
CA ALA A 162 8.26 -11.08 -14.77
C ALA A 162 7.66 -10.31 -13.57
N PRO A 163 8.27 -10.40 -12.37
CA PRO A 163 7.83 -9.62 -11.23
C PRO A 163 8.05 -8.11 -11.46
N VAL A 164 7.08 -7.31 -11.02
CA VAL A 164 7.13 -5.84 -11.08
C VAL A 164 6.85 -5.28 -9.69
N ASN A 165 7.74 -4.43 -9.18
CA ASN A 165 7.49 -3.72 -7.94
C ASN A 165 6.39 -2.66 -8.15
N VAL A 166 5.37 -2.70 -7.32
CA VAL A 166 4.25 -1.76 -7.35
C VAL A 166 4.05 -1.09 -5.99
N ASP A 167 3.49 0.11 -6.00
CA ASP A 167 3.15 0.80 -4.76
C ASP A 167 2.03 0.06 -4.01
N ALA A 168 2.24 -0.24 -2.73
CA ALA A 168 1.30 -1.02 -1.93
C ALA A 168 -0.01 -0.26 -1.61
N ASP A 169 0.00 1.08 -1.54
CA ASP A 169 -1.21 1.87 -1.37
C ASP A 169 -2.09 1.75 -2.63
N ARG A 170 -1.49 1.83 -3.82
CA ARG A 170 -2.18 1.65 -5.10
C ARG A 170 -2.63 0.21 -5.34
N ALA A 171 -1.85 -0.78 -4.87
CA ALA A 171 -2.26 -2.18 -4.89
C ALA A 171 -3.51 -2.39 -4.01
N ALA A 172 -3.55 -1.79 -2.82
CA ALA A 172 -4.71 -1.84 -1.94
C ALA A 172 -5.95 -1.17 -2.57
N ALA A 173 -5.77 -0.01 -3.20
CA ALA A 173 -6.84 0.68 -3.93
C ALA A 173 -7.42 -0.18 -5.07
N ALA A 174 -6.56 -0.80 -5.88
CA ALA A 174 -6.97 -1.68 -6.97
C ALA A 174 -7.68 -2.94 -6.46
N ILE A 175 -7.20 -3.54 -5.36
CA ILE A 175 -7.84 -4.70 -4.70
C ILE A 175 -9.22 -4.30 -4.18
N ALA A 176 -9.35 -3.15 -3.49
CA ALA A 176 -10.61 -2.66 -2.97
C ALA A 176 -11.65 -2.46 -4.08
N ALA A 177 -11.25 -1.84 -5.18
CA ALA A 177 -12.11 -1.65 -6.35
C ALA A 177 -12.55 -3.00 -6.96
N ALA A 178 -11.62 -3.93 -7.18
CA ALA A 178 -11.93 -5.23 -7.81
C ALA A 178 -12.79 -6.16 -6.93
N LEU A 179 -12.73 -6.02 -5.62
CA LEU A 179 -13.59 -6.73 -4.68
C LEU A 179 -14.97 -6.09 -4.53
N GLY A 180 -15.17 -4.83 -4.97
CA GLY A 180 -16.31 -4.03 -4.59
C GLY A 180 -16.34 -3.76 -3.09
N ALA A 181 -15.16 -3.49 -2.51
CA ALA A 181 -15.03 -3.30 -1.07
C ALA A 181 -15.86 -2.10 -0.59
N GLU A 182 -16.48 -2.23 0.56
CA GLU A 182 -17.23 -1.13 1.19
C GLU A 182 -16.29 -0.01 1.67
N ARG A 183 -15.07 -0.39 2.07
CA ARG A 183 -14.10 0.56 2.63
C ARG A 183 -12.66 0.24 2.21
N LEU A 184 -11.87 1.31 2.05
CA LEU A 184 -10.42 1.26 2.02
C LEU A 184 -9.88 2.10 3.17
N VAL A 185 -9.13 1.48 4.09
CA VAL A 185 -8.48 2.16 5.22
C VAL A 185 -6.97 2.15 4.99
N LEU A 186 -6.36 3.34 4.90
CA LEU A 186 -4.92 3.52 4.74
C LEU A 186 -4.29 3.87 6.10
N LEU A 187 -3.78 2.87 6.81
CA LEU A 187 -3.11 3.07 8.09
C LEU A 187 -1.69 3.60 7.87
N THR A 188 -1.34 4.65 8.60
CA THR A 188 -0.07 5.36 8.48
C THR A 188 0.49 5.74 9.85
N ALA A 189 1.76 6.17 9.92
CA ALA A 189 2.38 6.67 11.15
C ALA A 189 2.12 8.18 11.36
N ALA A 190 0.99 8.68 10.89
CA ALA A 190 0.50 10.04 11.12
C ALA A 190 -0.97 9.99 11.54
N PRO A 191 -1.50 11.00 12.24
CA PRO A 191 -2.89 11.04 12.69
C PRO A 191 -3.92 10.90 11.53
N GLY A 192 -3.56 11.37 10.35
CA GLY A 192 -4.34 11.40 9.13
C GLY A 192 -3.68 12.36 8.13
N VAL A 193 -4.47 13.05 7.32
CA VAL A 193 -4.00 14.13 6.45
C VAL A 193 -3.92 15.41 7.25
N LEU A 194 -2.73 16.01 7.33
CA LEU A 194 -2.51 17.28 8.02
C LEU A 194 -2.56 18.44 7.02
N ARG A 195 -3.08 19.57 7.44
CA ARG A 195 -3.01 20.83 6.66
C ARG A 195 -1.58 21.33 6.58
N ASP A 196 -0.86 21.25 7.69
CA ASP A 196 0.57 21.50 7.82
C ASP A 196 1.25 20.20 8.30
N ALA A 197 2.19 19.67 7.51
CA ALA A 197 2.87 18.42 7.81
C ALA A 197 3.71 18.46 9.11
N LEU A 198 4.04 19.65 9.60
CA LEU A 198 4.81 19.87 10.83
C LEU A 198 3.90 20.10 12.05
N ASP A 199 2.60 20.30 11.87
CA ASP A 199 1.64 20.53 12.93
C ASP A 199 0.62 19.38 13.04
N ALA A 200 0.78 18.53 14.04
CA ALA A 200 -0.13 17.40 14.30
C ALA A 200 -1.56 17.87 14.67
N ALA A 201 -1.74 19.10 15.17
CA ALA A 201 -3.03 19.68 15.50
C ALA A 201 -3.80 20.14 14.24
N SER A 202 -3.13 20.19 13.08
CA SER A 202 -3.73 20.58 11.80
C SER A 202 -4.44 19.43 11.07
N LEU A 203 -4.83 18.37 11.80
CA LEU A 203 -5.55 17.22 11.23
C LEU A 203 -6.84 17.69 10.54
N LEU A 204 -7.05 17.15 9.33
CA LEU A 204 -8.27 17.39 8.57
C LEU A 204 -9.24 16.22 8.80
N ASP A 205 -10.46 16.51 9.23
CA ASP A 205 -11.53 15.49 9.32
C ASP A 205 -11.92 14.99 7.93
N ARG A 206 -11.90 15.87 6.94
CA ARG A 206 -12.19 15.59 5.53
C ARG A 206 -11.14 16.21 4.62
N CYS A 207 -10.79 15.50 3.56
CA CYS A 207 -9.90 16.01 2.53
C CYS A 207 -10.50 15.72 1.15
N ALA A 208 -10.81 16.80 0.44
CA ALA A 208 -11.34 16.75 -0.92
C ALA A 208 -10.21 16.53 -1.94
N LEU A 209 -10.41 15.57 -2.83
CA LEU A 209 -9.46 15.21 -3.88
C LEU A 209 -10.04 15.59 -5.25
N PRO A 210 -9.32 16.35 -6.07
CA PRO A 210 -9.76 16.64 -7.41
C PRO A 210 -9.80 15.37 -8.26
N ARG A 211 -10.78 15.26 -9.15
CA ARG A 211 -10.89 14.13 -10.08
C ARG A 211 -9.65 14.00 -10.96
N GLU A 212 -9.07 15.11 -11.37
CA GLU A 212 -7.87 15.20 -12.19
C GLU A 212 -6.89 16.23 -11.62
N GLY A 213 -5.65 16.22 -12.13
CA GLY A 213 -4.62 17.15 -11.69
C GLY A 213 -3.91 16.74 -10.40
N PRO A 214 -3.16 17.67 -9.79
CA PRO A 214 -2.38 17.37 -8.59
C PRO A 214 -3.28 17.19 -7.37
N VAL A 215 -2.91 16.24 -6.49
CA VAL A 215 -3.53 16.12 -5.16
C VAL A 215 -3.02 17.24 -4.24
N PRO A 216 -3.76 17.59 -3.15
CA PRO A 216 -3.41 18.71 -2.28
C PRO A 216 -1.97 18.72 -1.79
N HIS A 217 -1.36 19.90 -1.71
CA HIS A 217 0.06 20.15 -1.46
C HIS A 217 0.58 19.77 -0.07
N ALA A 218 -0.29 19.67 0.92
CA ALA A 218 0.10 19.26 2.27
C ALA A 218 0.74 17.86 2.33
N ALA A 219 0.67 17.14 1.22
CA ALA A 219 1.16 15.79 1.12
C ALA A 219 2.50 15.75 0.37
N SER A 220 3.59 15.60 1.08
CA SER A 220 4.88 15.20 0.52
C SER A 220 5.13 13.70 0.74
N GLY A 221 5.97 13.09 -0.10
CA GLY A 221 6.44 11.72 0.08
C GLY A 221 5.34 10.67 0.18
N GLY A 222 5.26 10.00 1.32
CA GLY A 222 4.34 8.88 1.55
C GLY A 222 2.87 9.26 1.53
N MET A 223 2.50 10.44 2.06
CA MET A 223 1.12 10.91 2.07
C MET A 223 0.63 11.24 0.67
N HIS A 224 1.46 11.86 -0.17
CA HIS A 224 1.11 12.13 -1.57
C HIS A 224 0.71 10.85 -2.32
N ARG A 225 1.46 9.76 -2.16
CA ARG A 225 1.13 8.46 -2.76
C ARG A 225 -0.19 7.89 -2.25
N LYS A 226 -0.48 8.06 -0.94
CA LYS A 226 -1.76 7.63 -0.34
C LYS A 226 -2.94 8.40 -0.92
N LEU A 227 -2.82 9.72 -1.08
CA LEU A 227 -3.89 10.53 -1.68
C LEU A 227 -4.14 10.15 -3.15
N ILE A 228 -3.09 9.83 -3.92
CA ILE A 228 -3.25 9.30 -5.28
C ILE A 228 -3.99 7.96 -5.26
N ALA A 229 -3.59 7.03 -4.39
CA ALA A 229 -4.23 5.73 -4.28
C ALA A 229 -5.70 5.85 -3.82
N ALA A 230 -5.96 6.73 -2.87
CA ALA A 230 -7.31 7.02 -2.40
C ALA A 230 -8.21 7.59 -3.50
N ARG A 231 -7.71 8.54 -4.28
CA ARG A 231 -8.41 9.07 -5.45
C ARG A 231 -8.73 7.96 -6.45
N GLU A 232 -7.77 7.10 -6.77
CA GLU A 232 -7.97 5.96 -7.67
C GLU A 232 -9.06 5.02 -7.14
N ALA A 233 -9.09 4.73 -5.85
CA ALA A 233 -10.12 3.90 -5.22
C ALA A 233 -11.51 4.52 -5.29
N LEU A 234 -11.63 5.82 -4.94
CA LEU A 234 -12.90 6.56 -4.99
C LEU A 234 -13.45 6.64 -6.42
N LEU A 235 -12.60 6.98 -7.40
CA LEU A 235 -12.99 7.02 -8.81
C LEU A 235 -13.38 5.65 -9.37
N ALA A 236 -12.83 4.58 -8.81
CA ALA A 236 -13.19 3.21 -9.14
C ALA A 236 -14.40 2.68 -8.37
N GLY A 237 -15.09 3.52 -7.60
CA GLY A 237 -16.37 3.20 -6.94
C GLY A 237 -16.27 2.65 -5.53
N VAL A 238 -15.12 2.71 -4.85
CA VAL A 238 -15.03 2.39 -3.42
C VAL A 238 -15.73 3.49 -2.62
N PRO A 239 -16.81 3.19 -1.87
CA PRO A 239 -17.68 4.23 -1.29
C PRO A 239 -17.01 5.05 -0.19
N ARG A 240 -16.10 4.42 0.58
CA ARG A 240 -15.48 5.04 1.75
C ARG A 240 -13.99 4.81 1.73
N VAL A 241 -13.22 5.88 1.75
CA VAL A 241 -11.75 5.83 1.82
C VAL A 241 -11.28 6.74 2.93
N SER A 242 -10.41 6.25 3.81
CA SER A 242 -9.85 7.03 4.92
C SER A 242 -8.35 6.82 5.09
N VAL A 243 -7.70 7.83 5.65
CA VAL A 243 -6.31 7.77 6.13
C VAL A 243 -6.32 7.92 7.64
N CYS A 244 -5.77 6.95 8.36
CA CYS A 244 -5.88 6.89 9.81
C CYS A 244 -4.55 6.55 10.48
N ASP A 245 -4.45 6.89 11.77
CA ASP A 245 -3.28 6.60 12.59
C ASP A 245 -3.21 5.09 12.89
N GLY A 246 -2.22 4.42 12.31
CA GLY A 246 -1.96 3.00 12.56
C GLY A 246 -1.25 2.71 13.88
N ARG A 247 -0.89 3.74 14.67
CA ARG A 247 -0.21 3.60 15.97
C ARG A 247 -1.19 3.49 17.14
N LEU A 248 -2.48 3.72 16.89
CA LEU A 248 -3.53 3.58 17.90
C LEU A 248 -3.63 2.12 18.39
N PRO A 249 -4.08 1.89 19.62
CA PRO A 249 -4.26 0.53 20.16
C PRO A 249 -5.20 -0.35 19.33
N ARG A 250 -6.25 0.26 18.73
CA ARG A 250 -7.24 -0.39 17.86
C ARG A 250 -7.42 0.42 16.58
N PRO A 251 -6.42 0.41 15.65
CA PRO A 251 -6.37 1.38 14.58
C PRO A 251 -7.45 1.19 13.51
N LEU A 252 -7.85 -0.05 13.22
CA LEU A 252 -8.94 -0.32 12.29
C LEU A 252 -10.29 0.04 12.91
N THR A 253 -10.53 -0.36 14.16
CA THR A 253 -11.76 0.00 14.88
C THR A 253 -11.90 1.52 14.95
N ALA A 254 -10.87 2.24 15.35
CA ALA A 254 -10.88 3.71 15.39
C ALA A 254 -11.20 4.31 14.00
N ALA A 255 -10.61 3.77 12.93
CA ALA A 255 -10.91 4.21 11.56
C ALA A 255 -12.37 3.95 11.16
N LEU A 256 -12.95 2.82 11.56
CA LEU A 256 -14.35 2.48 11.31
C LEU A 256 -15.30 3.40 12.08
N ASP A 257 -14.89 3.85 13.26
CA ASP A 257 -15.62 4.79 14.11
C ASP A 257 -15.42 6.26 13.70
N GLY A 258 -14.64 6.51 12.63
CA GLY A 258 -14.51 7.83 12.02
C GLY A 258 -13.23 8.59 12.41
N ALA A 259 -12.28 7.97 13.11
CA ALA A 259 -10.98 8.60 13.37
C ALA A 259 -10.16 8.79 12.08
N GLY A 260 -9.31 9.82 12.09
CA GLY A 260 -8.44 10.18 10.97
C GLY A 260 -9.13 11.08 9.96
N THR A 261 -8.77 10.96 8.68
CA THR A 261 -9.27 11.81 7.59
C THR A 261 -10.11 10.99 6.62
N THR A 262 -11.35 11.38 6.41
CA THR A 262 -12.19 10.86 5.32
C THR A 262 -11.82 11.56 4.02
N LEU A 263 -11.69 10.78 2.94
CA LEU A 263 -11.33 11.27 1.60
C LEU A 263 -12.56 11.23 0.69
N GLU A 264 -12.74 12.27 -0.10
CA GLU A 264 -13.89 12.42 -1.01
C GLU A 264 -13.47 13.06 -2.33
N ILE A 265 -14.23 12.81 -3.41
CA ILE A 265 -13.98 13.41 -4.73
C ILE A 265 -14.82 14.68 -4.86
N THR A 266 -14.20 15.76 -5.35
CA THR A 266 -14.87 17.00 -5.73
C THR A 266 -15.09 17.09 -7.24
#